data_7fa5f1768755a0d9da4bd0eaefa4570a
#
_entry.id   7fa5f1768755a0d9da4bd0eaefa4570a
#
_cell.length_a   1.000
_cell.length_b   1.000
_cell.length_c   1.000
_cell.angle_alpha   90.00
_cell.angle_beta   90.00
_cell.angle_gamma   90.00
#
_symmetry.space_group_name_H-M   'P 1'
#
loop_
_entity.id
_entity.type
_entity.pdbx_description
1 polymer ?
#
loop_
_entity_poly.entity_id
_entity_poly.type
_entity_poly.pdbx_seq_one_letter_code
_entity_poly.pdbx_strand_id
1 'polypeptide(L)'
;MPSTFPGLLLDHAARRPSAPALREKEFGIWQTLTWGELAVLVRAIACGLVEAGLARGQHLVVIGENRPRLYASMLAAQALGAIPVPLYQDAAAAEFVFPMGNAEVGFAIVEDQEQVDKMLEVRASCPQLARIWFDDPRGLRHYGETGLAPLDALIAAGRAYDAQHPGFFAAEVAKTRPADVAAMFYTSGTTGHPKGVVHTHETLIDRAAAGARFDKLTADDEVLAYLPPAWIGQNIFSYAQWLVCGYVVNCPESASTVTIDLKEIGPTYYFAPPRVFEGLLTSVMIRMEDAGRIKRWLFDRAMALARRIGPARMDGRPVGAIDGLRYALGDLLIYAPLRNTLGFSRVRVAYTAGEAIGPDLFTFYRSIGINLKQLYGSTETAVFV
;
A
#
# COMPACT_ATOMS: atom_id res chain seq x y z
N MET A 1 20.48 11.12 -3.85
CA MET A 1 19.34 10.48 -3.16
C MET A 1 19.83 9.10 -2.74
N PRO A 2 19.55 8.63 -1.53
CA PRO A 2 19.88 7.26 -1.16
C PRO A 2 19.24 6.26 -2.15
N SER A 3 19.93 5.17 -2.41
CA SER A 3 19.55 4.19 -3.44
C SER A 3 19.08 2.87 -2.86
N THR A 4 18.76 2.86 -1.57
CA THR A 4 18.14 1.72 -0.85
C THR A 4 16.97 2.20 0.00
N PHE A 5 15.96 1.37 0.23
CA PHE A 5 14.81 1.75 1.04
C PHE A 5 15.17 2.13 2.48
N PRO A 6 16.04 1.37 3.20
CA PRO A 6 16.50 1.80 4.52
C PRO A 6 17.27 3.13 4.49
N GLY A 7 18.03 3.38 3.45
CA GLY A 7 18.73 4.66 3.25
C GLY A 7 17.76 5.83 3.07
N LEU A 8 16.67 5.63 2.29
CA LEU A 8 15.59 6.62 2.12
C LEU A 8 14.87 6.90 3.44
N LEU A 9 14.57 5.88 4.24
CA LEU A 9 13.99 6.05 5.58
C LEU A 9 14.86 6.94 6.45
N LEU A 10 16.17 6.65 6.54
CA LEU A 10 17.09 7.44 7.37
C LEU A 10 17.24 8.88 6.87
N ASP A 11 17.21 9.10 5.55
CA ASP A 11 17.22 10.43 4.97
C ASP A 11 15.96 11.25 5.35
N HIS A 12 14.78 10.64 5.28
CA HIS A 12 13.56 11.29 5.75
C HIS A 12 13.57 11.57 7.26
N ALA A 13 13.99 10.60 8.06
CA ALA A 13 14.09 10.76 9.52
C ALA A 13 15.08 11.87 9.91
N ALA A 14 16.17 12.03 9.15
CA ALA A 14 17.14 13.09 9.42
C ALA A 14 16.63 14.49 9.01
N ARG A 15 15.97 14.60 7.84
CA ARG A 15 15.58 15.91 7.28
C ARG A 15 14.26 16.43 7.86
N ARG A 16 13.33 15.54 8.22
CA ARG A 16 11.97 15.91 8.64
C ARG A 16 11.40 14.92 9.67
N PRO A 17 12.07 14.75 10.82
CA PRO A 17 11.73 13.72 11.81
C PRO A 17 10.29 13.82 12.32
N SER A 18 9.74 15.02 12.43
CA SER A 18 8.38 15.28 12.95
C SER A 18 7.28 15.26 11.88
N ALA A 19 7.64 15.13 10.59
CA ALA A 19 6.63 15.05 9.53
C ALA A 19 5.91 13.69 9.57
N PRO A 20 4.59 13.65 9.27
CA PRO A 20 3.85 12.39 9.16
C PRO A 20 4.45 11.48 8.08
N ALA A 21 4.61 10.22 8.40
CA ALA A 21 5.03 9.18 7.46
C ALA A 21 3.87 8.22 7.14
N LEU A 22 3.27 7.69 8.18
CA LEU A 22 2.18 6.73 8.12
C LEU A 22 1.05 7.18 9.05
N ARG A 23 -0.17 6.86 8.68
CA ARG A 23 -1.31 6.92 9.60
C ARG A 23 -2.05 5.60 9.56
N GLU A 24 -2.58 5.21 10.70
CA GLU A 24 -3.44 4.06 10.86
C GLU A 24 -4.70 4.48 11.58
N LYS A 25 -5.84 3.96 11.15
CA LYS A 25 -7.08 4.19 11.87
C LYS A 25 -7.33 3.02 12.82
N GLU A 26 -7.52 3.34 14.09
CA GLU A 26 -7.81 2.38 15.16
C GLU A 26 -8.92 2.93 16.03
N PHE A 27 -9.96 2.13 16.28
CA PHE A 27 -11.17 2.55 17.03
C PHE A 27 -11.76 3.87 16.53
N GLY A 28 -11.77 4.07 15.21
CA GLY A 28 -12.29 5.27 14.56
C GLY A 28 -11.38 6.49 14.63
N ILE A 29 -10.18 6.39 15.19
CA ILE A 29 -9.24 7.50 15.40
C ILE A 29 -7.97 7.29 14.57
N TRP A 30 -7.59 8.28 13.78
CA TRP A 30 -6.34 8.27 13.03
C TRP A 30 -5.13 8.50 13.94
N GLN A 31 -4.30 7.47 14.08
CA GLN A 31 -3.00 7.53 14.75
C GLN A 31 -1.93 7.91 13.73
N THR A 32 -1.01 8.79 14.10
CA THR A 32 0.06 9.23 13.20
C THR A 32 1.40 8.73 13.70
N LEU A 33 2.17 8.13 12.79
CA LEU A 33 3.56 7.77 12.98
C LEU A 33 4.43 8.71 12.13
N THR A 34 5.33 9.44 12.77
CA THR A 34 6.27 10.35 12.10
C THR A 34 7.47 9.60 11.52
N TRP A 35 8.24 10.23 10.62
CA TRP A 35 9.45 9.63 10.06
C TRP A 35 10.50 9.29 11.14
N GLY A 36 10.63 10.14 12.18
CA GLY A 36 11.52 9.86 13.29
C GLY A 36 11.09 8.65 14.12
N GLU A 37 9.82 8.58 14.46
CA GLU A 37 9.24 7.44 15.19
C GLU A 37 9.33 6.15 14.38
N LEU A 38 9.04 6.21 13.08
CA LEU A 38 9.17 5.07 12.18
C LEU A 38 10.63 4.55 12.13
N ALA A 39 11.61 5.43 12.03
CA ALA A 39 13.02 5.02 12.04
C ALA A 39 13.42 4.34 13.36
N VAL A 40 12.93 4.83 14.51
CA VAL A 40 13.13 4.20 15.81
C VAL A 40 12.46 2.82 15.87
N LEU A 41 11.24 2.68 15.35
CA LEU A 41 10.52 1.42 15.28
C LEU A 41 11.25 0.39 14.39
N VAL A 42 11.62 0.79 13.18
CA VAL A 42 12.37 -0.07 12.22
C VAL A 42 13.68 -0.55 12.83
N ARG A 43 14.43 0.35 13.51
CA ARG A 43 15.67 0.01 14.20
C ARG A 43 15.43 -1.03 15.28
N ALA A 44 14.38 -0.87 16.11
CA ALA A 44 14.05 -1.82 17.16
C ALA A 44 13.67 -3.20 16.58
N ILE A 45 12.83 -3.24 15.54
CA ILE A 45 12.47 -4.51 14.87
C ILE A 45 13.70 -5.17 14.24
N ALA A 46 14.56 -4.41 13.53
CA ALA A 46 15.77 -4.94 12.92
C ALA A 46 16.71 -5.57 13.95
N CYS A 47 16.99 -4.87 15.04
CA CYS A 47 17.83 -5.40 16.12
C CYS A 47 17.23 -6.66 16.77
N GLY A 48 15.90 -6.71 16.95
CA GLY A 48 15.22 -7.91 17.46
C GLY A 48 15.30 -9.10 16.49
N LEU A 49 15.16 -8.86 15.18
CA LEU A 49 15.29 -9.88 14.16
C LEU A 49 16.70 -10.49 14.14
N VAL A 50 17.74 -9.67 14.28
CA VAL A 50 19.14 -10.17 14.39
C VAL A 50 19.33 -10.99 15.65
N GLU A 51 18.85 -10.53 16.81
CA GLU A 51 18.93 -11.28 18.05
C GLU A 51 18.19 -12.62 17.96
N ALA A 52 17.07 -12.65 17.21
CA ALA A 52 16.33 -13.88 16.92
C ALA A 52 17.02 -14.80 15.90
N GLY A 53 18.10 -14.36 15.25
CA GLY A 53 18.92 -15.13 14.34
C GLY A 53 18.66 -14.92 12.85
N LEU A 54 17.86 -13.89 12.46
CA LEU A 54 17.68 -13.56 11.05
C LEU A 54 19.01 -13.02 10.47
N ALA A 55 19.50 -13.68 9.44
CA ALA A 55 20.75 -13.32 8.77
C ALA A 55 20.49 -12.67 7.40
N ARG A 56 21.50 -11.96 6.89
CA ARG A 56 21.52 -11.37 5.55
C ARG A 56 21.24 -12.44 4.49
N GLY A 57 20.38 -12.12 3.53
CA GLY A 57 19.98 -13.04 2.44
C GLY A 57 18.87 -14.01 2.82
N GLN A 58 18.51 -14.14 4.09
CA GLN A 58 17.35 -14.94 4.49
C GLN A 58 16.03 -14.21 4.22
N HIS A 59 14.95 -14.98 4.16
CA HIS A 59 13.62 -14.47 3.89
C HIS A 59 12.80 -14.29 5.17
N LEU A 60 12.05 -13.18 5.21
CA LEU A 60 11.06 -12.87 6.23
C LEU A 60 9.69 -12.78 5.57
N VAL A 61 8.78 -13.69 5.88
CA VAL A 61 7.38 -13.57 5.45
C VAL A 61 6.68 -12.47 6.23
N VAL A 62 5.90 -11.64 5.53
CA VAL A 62 5.04 -10.61 6.14
C VAL A 62 3.63 -10.78 5.58
N ILE A 63 2.63 -10.98 6.48
CA ILE A 63 1.24 -11.24 6.09
C ILE A 63 0.29 -10.38 6.92
N GLY A 64 -0.58 -9.67 6.25
CA GLY A 64 -1.63 -8.85 6.84
C GLY A 64 -2.11 -7.77 5.90
N GLU A 65 -3.03 -6.96 6.39
CA GLU A 65 -3.47 -5.73 5.74
C GLU A 65 -2.36 -4.66 5.78
N ASN A 66 -2.64 -3.48 5.25
CA ASN A 66 -1.69 -2.38 5.32
C ASN A 66 -1.64 -1.84 6.76
N ARG A 67 -0.53 -2.13 7.47
CA ARG A 67 -0.29 -1.68 8.84
C ARG A 67 1.09 -1.03 8.94
N PRO A 68 1.24 0.08 9.67
CA PRO A 68 2.54 0.72 9.86
C PRO A 68 3.61 -0.22 10.39
N ARG A 69 3.25 -1.14 11.30
CA ARG A 69 4.21 -2.08 11.91
C ARG A 69 4.63 -3.18 10.93
N LEU A 70 3.77 -3.59 9.99
CA LEU A 70 4.15 -4.53 8.91
C LEU A 70 5.07 -3.84 7.89
N TYR A 71 4.83 -2.58 7.55
CA TYR A 71 5.74 -1.79 6.72
C TYR A 71 7.10 -1.59 7.39
N ALA A 72 7.11 -1.30 8.69
CA ALA A 72 8.33 -1.22 9.48
C ALA A 72 9.09 -2.55 9.51
N SER A 73 8.38 -3.68 9.55
CA SER A 73 8.97 -5.03 9.52
C SER A 73 9.64 -5.34 8.18
N MET A 74 9.03 -4.93 7.05
CA MET A 74 9.67 -5.04 5.74
C MET A 74 10.94 -4.18 5.66
N LEU A 75 10.88 -2.93 6.13
CA LEU A 75 12.05 -2.03 6.18
C LEU A 75 13.16 -2.57 7.09
N ALA A 76 12.79 -3.19 8.22
CA ALA A 76 13.73 -3.81 9.14
C ALA A 76 14.48 -4.98 8.51
N ALA A 77 13.78 -5.87 7.79
CA ALA A 77 14.40 -6.94 7.03
C ALA A 77 15.36 -6.38 5.98
N GLN A 78 14.93 -5.40 5.20
CA GLN A 78 15.76 -4.74 4.17
C GLN A 78 16.99 -4.05 4.76
N ALA A 79 16.90 -3.45 5.96
CA ALA A 79 18.03 -2.83 6.64
C ALA A 79 19.12 -3.84 6.99
N LEU A 80 18.73 -5.07 7.27
CA LEU A 80 19.65 -6.19 7.54
C LEU A 80 20.13 -6.89 6.25
N GLY A 81 19.61 -6.50 5.08
CA GLY A 81 19.82 -7.21 3.82
C GLY A 81 19.13 -8.59 3.77
N ALA A 82 18.15 -8.81 4.63
CA ALA A 82 17.19 -9.90 4.51
C ALA A 82 16.06 -9.49 3.54
N ILE A 83 15.34 -10.48 3.03
CA ILE A 83 14.39 -10.31 1.93
C ILE A 83 12.95 -10.45 2.45
N PRO A 84 12.16 -9.37 2.53
CA PRO A 84 10.75 -9.49 2.84
C PRO A 84 9.98 -10.18 1.70
N VAL A 85 9.09 -11.08 2.09
CA VAL A 85 8.20 -11.85 1.21
C VAL A 85 6.77 -11.57 1.66
N PRO A 86 6.12 -10.50 1.16
CA PRO A 86 4.72 -10.28 1.45
C PRO A 86 3.85 -11.33 0.77
N LEU A 87 2.93 -11.93 1.52
CA LEU A 87 1.96 -12.90 1.02
C LEU A 87 0.54 -12.36 1.21
N TYR A 88 -0.40 -12.90 0.41
CA TYR A 88 -1.79 -12.46 0.43
C TYR A 88 -2.50 -12.93 1.69
N GLN A 89 -3.02 -12.00 2.49
CA GLN A 89 -3.70 -12.31 3.75
C GLN A 89 -5.00 -13.10 3.57
N ASP A 90 -5.65 -13.00 2.41
CA ASP A 90 -6.88 -13.69 2.06
C ASP A 90 -6.65 -15.09 1.44
N ALA A 91 -5.39 -15.48 1.21
CA ALA A 91 -5.05 -16.81 0.73
C ALA A 91 -5.31 -17.88 1.81
N ALA A 92 -5.68 -19.09 1.36
CA ALA A 92 -5.80 -20.23 2.27
C ALA A 92 -4.42 -20.71 2.74
N ALA A 93 -4.34 -21.32 3.93
CA ALA A 93 -3.08 -21.81 4.50
C ALA A 93 -2.29 -22.72 3.54
N ALA A 94 -2.98 -23.62 2.84
CA ALA A 94 -2.35 -24.51 1.87
C ALA A 94 -1.61 -23.78 0.73
N GLU A 95 -2.03 -22.58 0.37
CA GLU A 95 -1.39 -21.76 -0.68
C GLU A 95 -0.04 -21.19 -0.22
N PHE A 96 0.22 -21.10 1.08
CA PHE A 96 1.49 -20.63 1.63
C PHE A 96 2.59 -21.70 1.60
N VAL A 97 2.25 -23.00 1.55
CA VAL A 97 3.22 -24.10 1.63
C VAL A 97 4.30 -23.96 0.56
N PHE A 98 3.90 -23.74 -0.69
CA PHE A 98 4.87 -23.61 -1.79
C PHE A 98 5.75 -22.36 -1.67
N PRO A 99 5.21 -21.13 -1.52
CA PRO A 99 6.03 -19.94 -1.34
C PRO A 99 6.99 -20.02 -0.15
N MET A 100 6.54 -20.53 0.98
CA MET A 100 7.35 -20.64 2.19
C MET A 100 8.45 -21.68 2.05
N GLY A 101 8.15 -22.82 1.42
CA GLY A 101 9.16 -23.85 1.13
C GLY A 101 10.17 -23.38 0.09
N ASN A 102 9.71 -22.74 -1.00
CA ASN A 102 10.56 -22.26 -2.08
C ASN A 102 11.50 -21.12 -1.64
N ALA A 103 11.02 -20.23 -0.75
CA ALA A 103 11.81 -19.15 -0.18
C ALA A 103 12.55 -19.57 1.11
N GLU A 104 12.50 -20.84 1.52
CA GLU A 104 13.16 -21.35 2.73
C GLU A 104 12.88 -20.47 3.97
N VAL A 105 11.60 -20.10 4.18
CA VAL A 105 11.18 -19.13 5.19
C VAL A 105 11.34 -19.67 6.60
N GLY A 106 12.24 -19.08 7.38
CA GLY A 106 12.43 -19.41 8.80
C GLY A 106 11.70 -18.48 9.78
N PHE A 107 11.28 -17.31 9.32
CA PHE A 107 10.75 -16.22 10.13
C PHE A 107 9.49 -15.61 9.50
N ALA A 108 8.47 -15.36 10.32
CA ALA A 108 7.23 -14.72 9.88
C ALA A 108 6.80 -13.60 10.84
N ILE A 109 6.34 -12.49 10.29
CA ILE A 109 5.60 -11.44 11.01
C ILE A 109 4.22 -11.35 10.38
N VAL A 110 3.19 -11.55 11.19
CA VAL A 110 1.80 -11.62 10.73
C VAL A 110 0.92 -10.65 11.53
N GLU A 111 -0.21 -10.25 10.95
CA GLU A 111 -1.05 -9.24 11.57
C GLU A 111 -1.77 -9.79 12.81
N ASP A 112 -2.64 -10.77 12.64
CA ASP A 112 -3.69 -11.13 13.60
C ASP A 112 -3.83 -12.64 13.83
N GLN A 113 -4.86 -13.03 14.58
CA GLN A 113 -5.17 -14.41 14.89
C GLN A 113 -5.38 -15.27 13.63
N GLU A 114 -6.09 -14.76 12.62
CA GLU A 114 -6.35 -15.52 11.40
C GLU A 114 -5.04 -15.91 10.71
N GLN A 115 -4.10 -14.97 10.63
CA GLN A 115 -2.81 -15.23 10.01
C GLN A 115 -1.92 -16.13 10.87
N VAL A 116 -2.02 -16.04 12.20
CA VAL A 116 -1.35 -16.96 13.13
C VAL A 116 -1.85 -18.39 12.91
N ASP A 117 -3.17 -18.59 12.85
CA ASP A 117 -3.77 -19.91 12.65
C ASP A 117 -3.29 -20.53 11.32
N LYS A 118 -3.27 -19.75 10.24
CA LYS A 118 -2.71 -20.18 8.94
C LYS A 118 -1.23 -20.59 9.06
N MET A 119 -0.41 -19.82 9.78
CA MET A 119 1.01 -20.14 9.97
C MET A 119 1.23 -21.39 10.79
N LEU A 120 0.42 -21.61 11.81
CA LEU A 120 0.48 -22.84 12.62
C LEU A 120 0.08 -24.07 11.81
N GLU A 121 -0.93 -23.98 10.95
CA GLU A 121 -1.33 -25.03 10.03
C GLU A 121 -0.20 -25.36 9.03
N VAL A 122 0.44 -24.34 8.45
CA VAL A 122 1.52 -24.50 7.47
C VAL A 122 2.79 -25.07 8.10
N ARG A 123 3.02 -24.86 9.38
CA ARG A 123 4.27 -25.27 10.08
C ARG A 123 4.59 -26.75 9.92
N ALA A 124 3.58 -27.63 9.88
CA ALA A 124 3.79 -29.06 9.67
C ALA A 124 4.46 -29.38 8.32
N SER A 125 4.16 -28.56 7.29
CA SER A 125 4.72 -28.69 5.94
C SER A 125 5.98 -27.84 5.72
N CYS A 126 6.25 -26.89 6.61
CA CYS A 126 7.39 -25.95 6.56
C CYS A 126 8.20 -26.02 7.87
N PRO A 127 8.93 -27.12 8.13
CA PRO A 127 9.62 -27.33 9.40
C PRO A 127 10.72 -26.31 9.69
N GLN A 128 11.20 -25.59 8.69
CA GLN A 128 12.15 -24.48 8.83
C GLN A 128 11.55 -23.23 9.49
N LEU A 129 10.21 -23.07 9.54
CA LEU A 129 9.53 -21.97 10.18
C LEU A 129 9.70 -22.01 11.71
N ALA A 130 10.72 -21.33 12.20
CA ALA A 130 11.13 -21.37 13.59
C ALA A 130 10.42 -20.31 14.47
N ARG A 131 10.13 -19.15 13.91
CA ARG A 131 9.61 -17.99 14.65
C ARG A 131 8.46 -17.33 13.92
N ILE A 132 7.39 -17.04 14.67
CA ILE A 132 6.22 -16.29 14.20
C ILE A 132 5.97 -15.16 15.22
N TRP A 133 5.89 -13.92 14.74
CA TRP A 133 5.46 -12.79 15.54
C TRP A 133 4.14 -12.24 15.00
N PHE A 134 3.23 -11.91 15.90
CA PHE A 134 1.94 -11.32 15.56
C PHE A 134 1.84 -9.88 16.05
N ASP A 135 1.17 -9.04 15.28
CA ASP A 135 0.99 -7.62 15.57
C ASP A 135 -0.19 -7.37 16.50
N ASP A 136 -1.36 -7.90 16.15
CA ASP A 136 -2.58 -7.79 16.96
C ASP A 136 -2.73 -8.98 17.91
N PRO A 137 -2.69 -8.75 19.25
CA PRO A 137 -2.82 -9.81 20.23
C PRO A 137 -4.24 -10.31 20.49
N ARG A 138 -5.25 -9.69 19.86
CA ARG A 138 -6.65 -10.07 20.06
C ARG A 138 -6.88 -11.51 19.60
N GLY A 139 -7.59 -12.29 20.42
CA GLY A 139 -7.84 -13.71 20.18
C GLY A 139 -6.70 -14.66 20.55
N LEU A 140 -5.46 -14.19 20.73
CA LEU A 140 -4.26 -15.01 20.91
C LEU A 140 -3.88 -15.28 22.38
N ARG A 141 -4.71 -14.87 23.32
CA ARG A 141 -4.41 -14.95 24.76
C ARG A 141 -4.04 -16.34 25.29
N HIS A 142 -4.58 -17.37 24.67
CA HIS A 142 -4.40 -18.77 25.13
C HIS A 142 -3.48 -19.59 24.22
N TYR A 143 -2.83 -18.97 23.25
CA TYR A 143 -1.86 -19.64 22.38
C TYR A 143 -0.54 -19.78 23.11
N GLY A 144 -0.08 -21.04 23.28
CA GLY A 144 1.16 -21.39 23.98
C GLY A 144 2.21 -22.01 23.08
N GLU A 145 2.13 -21.78 21.76
CA GLU A 145 2.97 -22.43 20.76
C GLU A 145 4.43 -21.99 20.84
N THR A 146 5.34 -22.95 20.79
CA THR A 146 6.78 -22.65 20.76
C THR A 146 7.14 -21.83 19.53
N GLY A 147 7.85 -20.71 19.75
CA GLY A 147 8.28 -19.83 18.68
C GLY A 147 7.22 -18.83 18.21
N LEU A 148 6.04 -18.80 18.83
CA LEU A 148 5.01 -17.77 18.65
C LEU A 148 5.16 -16.71 19.74
N ALA A 149 5.17 -15.43 19.37
CA ALA A 149 5.26 -14.30 20.30
C ALA A 149 4.63 -13.03 19.73
N PRO A 150 4.18 -12.07 20.57
CA PRO A 150 3.76 -10.78 20.09
C PRO A 150 4.95 -9.99 19.50
N LEU A 151 4.68 -9.16 18.49
CA LEU A 151 5.68 -8.29 17.87
C LEU A 151 6.29 -7.32 18.89
N ASP A 152 5.55 -6.94 19.93
CA ASP A 152 6.06 -6.11 21.01
C ASP A 152 7.22 -6.78 21.77
N ALA A 153 7.22 -8.11 21.90
CA ALA A 153 8.33 -8.82 22.51
C ALA A 153 9.60 -8.74 21.63
N LEU A 154 9.45 -8.85 20.31
CA LEU A 154 10.55 -8.65 19.36
C LEU A 154 11.11 -7.21 19.46
N ILE A 155 10.23 -6.22 19.50
CA ILE A 155 10.60 -4.81 19.62
C ILE A 155 11.34 -4.55 20.93
N ALA A 156 10.87 -5.13 22.05
CA ALA A 156 11.51 -4.98 23.34
C ALA A 156 12.92 -5.60 23.36
N ALA A 157 13.05 -6.84 22.85
CA ALA A 157 14.33 -7.50 22.66
C ALA A 157 15.28 -6.67 21.78
N GLY A 158 14.79 -6.15 20.68
CA GLY A 158 15.59 -5.31 19.79
C GLY A 158 16.06 -4.00 20.40
N ARG A 159 15.26 -3.37 21.25
CA ARG A 159 15.70 -2.18 22.03
C ARG A 159 16.83 -2.54 22.98
N ALA A 160 16.74 -3.69 23.64
CA ALA A 160 17.79 -4.17 24.53
C ALA A 160 19.09 -4.48 23.76
N TYR A 161 18.97 -5.16 22.62
CA TYR A 161 20.10 -5.45 21.72
C TYR A 161 20.78 -4.16 21.23
N ASP A 162 20.01 -3.19 20.75
CA ASP A 162 20.52 -1.92 20.25
C ASP A 162 21.28 -1.13 21.33
N ALA A 163 20.79 -1.15 22.58
CA ALA A 163 21.48 -0.52 23.71
C ALA A 163 22.83 -1.18 24.01
N GLN A 164 22.97 -2.49 23.79
CA GLN A 164 24.20 -3.24 23.96
C GLN A 164 25.17 -3.12 22.77
N HIS A 165 24.65 -2.79 21.59
CA HIS A 165 25.40 -2.71 20.35
C HIS A 165 25.23 -1.33 19.65
N PRO A 166 25.71 -0.24 20.26
CA PRO A 166 25.54 1.11 19.71
C PRO A 166 26.08 1.22 18.27
N GLY A 167 25.28 1.79 17.39
CA GLY A 167 25.67 1.96 15.99
C GLY A 167 25.47 0.74 15.07
N PHE A 168 25.08 -0.41 15.60
CA PHE A 168 24.86 -1.64 14.83
C PHE A 168 23.91 -1.42 13.66
N PHE A 169 22.71 -0.88 13.92
CA PHE A 169 21.70 -0.64 12.88
C PHE A 169 22.22 0.24 11.74
N ALA A 170 22.87 1.34 12.06
CA ALA A 170 23.45 2.23 11.04
C ALA A 170 24.54 1.52 10.21
N ALA A 171 25.36 0.68 10.85
CA ALA A 171 26.38 -0.10 10.18
C ALA A 171 25.76 -1.17 9.25
N GLU A 172 24.66 -1.81 9.62
CA GLU A 172 23.95 -2.76 8.75
C GLU A 172 23.29 -2.07 7.55
N VAL A 173 22.63 -0.93 7.75
CA VAL A 173 22.07 -0.13 6.64
C VAL A 173 23.16 0.29 5.66
N ALA A 174 24.36 0.67 6.14
CA ALA A 174 25.48 1.05 5.29
C ALA A 174 26.02 -0.09 4.42
N LYS A 175 25.80 -1.35 4.80
CA LYS A 175 26.18 -2.53 4.00
C LYS A 175 25.20 -2.82 2.86
N THR A 176 23.96 -2.32 2.94
CA THR A 176 22.91 -2.59 1.94
C THR A 176 23.20 -1.82 0.66
N ARG A 177 23.20 -2.52 -0.48
CA ARG A 177 23.54 -1.99 -1.79
C ARG A 177 22.31 -1.90 -2.69
N PRO A 178 22.30 -1.02 -3.69
CA PRO A 178 21.20 -0.90 -4.67
C PRO A 178 20.86 -2.22 -5.38
N ALA A 179 21.86 -3.03 -5.66
CA ALA A 179 21.71 -4.32 -6.33
C ALA A 179 21.26 -5.47 -5.41
N ASP A 180 21.20 -5.24 -4.09
CA ASP A 180 20.67 -6.26 -3.17
C ASP A 180 19.18 -6.43 -3.38
N VAL A 181 18.69 -7.67 -3.18
CA VAL A 181 17.24 -7.97 -3.31
C VAL A 181 16.46 -7.24 -2.24
N ALA A 182 15.49 -6.43 -2.66
CA ALA A 182 14.65 -5.63 -1.78
C ALA A 182 13.36 -6.34 -1.38
N ALA A 183 12.81 -7.18 -2.25
CA ALA A 183 11.60 -7.96 -1.98
C ALA A 183 11.43 -9.12 -2.97
N MET A 184 10.67 -10.14 -2.56
CA MET A 184 10.23 -11.23 -3.42
C MET A 184 8.69 -11.29 -3.41
N PHE A 185 8.08 -11.28 -4.60
CA PHE A 185 6.63 -11.35 -4.78
C PHE A 185 6.24 -12.64 -5.48
N TYR A 186 5.22 -13.33 -4.95
CA TYR A 186 4.70 -14.52 -5.59
C TYR A 186 3.52 -14.18 -6.51
N THR A 187 3.58 -14.70 -7.75
CA THR A 187 2.50 -14.57 -8.73
C THR A 187 1.93 -15.92 -9.07
N SER A 188 0.64 -15.97 -9.46
CA SER A 188 0.03 -17.16 -10.01
C SER A 188 0.73 -17.51 -11.34
N GLY A 189 1.60 -18.51 -11.30
CA GLY A 189 2.29 -18.97 -12.51
C GLY A 189 1.34 -19.63 -13.51
N THR A 190 1.58 -19.42 -14.81
CA THR A 190 0.85 -20.09 -15.90
C THR A 190 1.08 -21.63 -15.95
N THR A 191 2.01 -22.13 -15.14
CA THR A 191 2.49 -23.53 -15.13
C THR A 191 2.08 -24.33 -13.89
N GLY A 192 1.12 -23.84 -13.10
CA GLY A 192 0.53 -24.57 -11.96
C GLY A 192 1.13 -24.22 -10.58
N HIS A 193 2.40 -23.85 -10.49
CA HIS A 193 3.01 -23.38 -9.24
C HIS A 193 3.26 -21.87 -9.26
N PRO A 194 3.09 -21.17 -8.14
CA PRO A 194 3.45 -19.76 -8.03
C PRO A 194 4.92 -19.51 -8.37
N LYS A 195 5.25 -18.35 -8.88
CA LYS A 195 6.62 -17.93 -9.20
C LYS A 195 7.04 -16.80 -8.28
N GLY A 196 8.21 -16.93 -7.64
CA GLY A 196 8.84 -15.88 -6.85
C GLY A 196 9.56 -14.89 -7.77
N VAL A 197 9.01 -13.69 -7.92
CA VAL A 197 9.62 -12.58 -8.65
C VAL A 197 10.44 -11.75 -7.68
N VAL A 198 11.75 -11.64 -7.92
CA VAL A 198 12.66 -10.85 -7.08
C VAL A 198 12.92 -9.48 -7.69
N HIS A 199 12.94 -8.46 -6.84
CA HIS A 199 13.31 -7.11 -7.22
C HIS A 199 14.42 -6.57 -6.32
N THR A 200 15.37 -5.86 -6.93
CA THR A 200 16.40 -5.13 -6.20
C THR A 200 15.88 -3.77 -5.71
N HIS A 201 16.58 -3.17 -4.75
CA HIS A 201 16.30 -1.79 -4.34
C HIS A 201 16.33 -0.84 -5.53
N GLU A 202 17.36 -0.95 -6.38
CA GLU A 202 17.51 -0.12 -7.57
C GLU A 202 16.30 -0.21 -8.50
N THR A 203 15.86 -1.43 -8.83
CA THR A 203 14.72 -1.64 -9.74
C THR A 203 13.44 -0.99 -9.21
N LEU A 204 13.09 -1.23 -7.93
CA LEU A 204 11.86 -0.68 -7.35
C LEU A 204 11.95 0.84 -7.19
N ILE A 205 13.08 1.38 -6.74
CA ILE A 205 13.27 2.82 -6.54
C ILE A 205 13.26 3.56 -7.88
N ASP A 206 13.90 3.03 -8.93
CA ASP A 206 13.90 3.62 -10.26
C ASP A 206 12.48 3.71 -10.83
N ARG A 207 11.71 2.62 -10.75
CA ARG A 207 10.31 2.60 -11.21
C ARG A 207 9.44 3.56 -10.39
N ALA A 208 9.56 3.52 -9.07
CA ALA A 208 8.86 4.45 -8.18
C ALA A 208 9.20 5.92 -8.50
N ALA A 209 10.47 6.25 -8.69
CA ALA A 209 10.93 7.59 -9.01
C ALA A 209 10.48 8.04 -10.41
N ALA A 210 10.44 7.14 -11.40
CA ALA A 210 9.94 7.45 -12.74
C ALA A 210 8.46 7.81 -12.69
N GLY A 211 7.62 7.00 -12.04
CA GLY A 211 6.19 7.29 -11.85
C GLY A 211 5.98 8.57 -11.04
N ALA A 212 6.74 8.78 -9.99
CA ALA A 212 6.66 9.98 -9.17
C ALA A 212 6.97 11.26 -9.97
N ARG A 213 7.99 11.25 -10.81
CA ARG A 213 8.32 12.36 -11.70
C ARG A 213 7.22 12.62 -12.73
N PHE A 214 6.68 11.56 -13.33
CA PHE A 214 5.60 11.67 -14.31
C PHE A 214 4.35 12.33 -13.75
N ASP A 215 3.94 11.96 -12.53
CA ASP A 215 2.75 12.49 -11.87
C ASP A 215 3.03 13.68 -10.96
N LYS A 216 4.30 14.12 -10.90
CA LYS A 216 4.75 15.23 -10.05
C LYS A 216 4.34 15.03 -8.58
N LEU A 217 4.58 13.81 -8.08
CA LEU A 217 4.32 13.48 -6.68
C LEU A 217 5.32 14.19 -5.76
N THR A 218 4.84 14.63 -4.62
CA THR A 218 5.61 15.35 -3.61
C THR A 218 5.30 14.83 -2.21
N ALA A 219 5.97 15.38 -1.22
CA ALA A 219 5.71 15.09 0.19
C ALA A 219 4.34 15.58 0.69
N ASP A 220 3.67 16.45 -0.08
CA ASP A 220 2.34 16.98 0.25
C ASP A 220 1.20 16.07 -0.24
N ASP A 221 1.55 15.00 -0.95
CA ASP A 221 0.57 14.02 -1.40
C ASP A 221 0.14 13.08 -0.26
N GLU A 222 -1.03 12.47 -0.42
CA GLU A 222 -1.59 11.49 0.50
C GLU A 222 -2.23 10.35 -0.29
N VAL A 223 -1.99 9.12 0.18
CA VAL A 223 -2.59 7.91 -0.39
C VAL A 223 -3.37 7.14 0.66
N LEU A 224 -4.37 6.38 0.24
CA LEU A 224 -5.03 5.36 1.06
C LEU A 224 -4.51 3.99 0.62
N ALA A 225 -3.83 3.28 1.51
CA ALA A 225 -3.25 1.96 1.28
C ALA A 225 -4.20 0.88 1.79
N TYR A 226 -4.90 0.20 0.89
CA TYR A 226 -5.91 -0.80 1.24
C TYR A 226 -5.90 -2.06 0.37
N LEU A 227 -5.09 -2.07 -0.68
CA LEU A 227 -4.90 -3.25 -1.51
C LEU A 227 -3.84 -4.16 -0.89
N PRO A 228 -3.83 -5.47 -1.18
CA PRO A 228 -2.89 -6.38 -0.54
C PRO A 228 -1.41 -5.96 -0.70
N PRO A 229 -0.61 -5.88 0.37
CA PRO A 229 0.82 -5.54 0.28
C PRO A 229 1.62 -6.51 -0.60
N ALA A 230 1.14 -7.75 -0.74
CA ALA A 230 1.71 -8.77 -1.62
C ALA A 230 1.54 -8.45 -3.10
N TRP A 231 0.63 -7.56 -3.48
CA TRP A 231 0.45 -7.14 -4.86
C TRP A 231 1.47 -6.06 -5.23
N ILE A 232 2.23 -6.29 -6.30
CA ILE A 232 3.29 -5.35 -6.73
C ILE A 232 2.76 -3.93 -6.96
N GLY A 233 1.52 -3.78 -7.44
CA GLY A 233 0.89 -2.48 -7.59
C GLY A 233 0.79 -1.72 -6.27
N GLN A 234 0.27 -2.36 -5.22
CA GLN A 234 0.21 -1.76 -3.88
C GLN A 234 1.60 -1.45 -3.35
N ASN A 235 2.56 -2.35 -3.54
CA ASN A 235 3.94 -2.11 -3.10
C ASN A 235 4.54 -0.87 -3.79
N ILE A 236 4.41 -0.72 -5.09
CA ILE A 236 4.90 0.47 -5.80
C ILE A 236 4.19 1.73 -5.33
N PHE A 237 2.85 1.74 -5.29
CA PHE A 237 2.05 2.94 -5.02
C PHE A 237 2.04 3.38 -3.54
N SER A 238 2.21 2.46 -2.60
CA SER A 238 2.10 2.77 -1.16
C SER A 238 3.37 2.49 -0.36
N TYR A 239 4.36 1.81 -0.93
CA TYR A 239 5.62 1.54 -0.24
C TYR A 239 6.81 2.20 -0.96
N ALA A 240 7.06 1.85 -2.23
CA ALA A 240 8.25 2.34 -2.92
C ALA A 240 8.15 3.85 -3.24
N GLN A 241 7.03 4.32 -3.82
CA GLN A 241 6.84 5.74 -4.09
C GLN A 241 6.72 6.58 -2.82
N TRP A 242 6.14 6.03 -1.75
CA TRP A 242 6.12 6.67 -0.44
C TRP A 242 7.53 6.98 0.07
N LEU A 243 8.42 5.99 0.07
CA LEU A 243 9.82 6.17 0.49
C LEU A 243 10.60 7.12 -0.45
N VAL A 244 10.29 7.13 -1.75
CA VAL A 244 10.92 8.05 -2.70
C VAL A 244 10.46 9.49 -2.53
N CYS A 245 9.16 9.72 -2.39
CA CYS A 245 8.54 11.06 -2.35
C CYS A 245 8.39 11.59 -0.94
N GLY A 246 8.15 10.70 0.02
CA GLY A 246 7.91 10.99 1.42
C GLY A 246 6.51 11.54 1.71
N TYR A 247 5.51 11.24 0.91
CA TYR A 247 4.12 11.57 1.20
C TYR A 247 3.55 10.72 2.36
N VAL A 248 2.30 11.00 2.76
CA VAL A 248 1.64 10.27 3.83
C VAL A 248 0.88 9.06 3.28
N VAL A 249 1.12 7.90 3.85
CA VAL A 249 0.33 6.69 3.60
C VAL A 249 -0.65 6.50 4.74
N ASN A 250 -1.93 6.37 4.42
CA ASN A 250 -3.02 6.17 5.37
C ASN A 250 -3.50 4.72 5.26
N CYS A 251 -3.41 3.96 6.36
CA CYS A 251 -3.88 2.59 6.49
C CYS A 251 -5.29 2.60 7.08
N PRO A 252 -6.32 2.09 6.38
CA PRO A 252 -7.69 2.07 6.89
C PRO A 252 -7.82 1.14 8.09
N GLU A 253 -8.89 1.33 8.87
CA GLU A 253 -9.15 0.50 10.05
C GLU A 253 -9.38 -0.97 9.69
N SER A 254 -10.14 -1.20 8.62
CA SER A 254 -10.41 -2.55 8.11
C SER A 254 -10.86 -2.49 6.64
N ALA A 255 -10.91 -3.64 5.97
CA ALA A 255 -11.47 -3.75 4.62
C ALA A 255 -12.93 -3.24 4.54
N SER A 256 -13.72 -3.39 5.60
CA SER A 256 -15.13 -2.93 5.65
C SER A 256 -15.26 -1.41 5.78
N THR A 257 -14.27 -0.72 6.33
CA THR A 257 -14.30 0.74 6.54
C THR A 257 -13.67 1.54 5.40
N VAL A 258 -12.99 0.91 4.46
CA VAL A 258 -12.24 1.56 3.36
C VAL A 258 -13.01 2.70 2.69
N THR A 259 -14.31 2.50 2.42
CA THR A 259 -15.12 3.53 1.75
C THR A 259 -15.38 4.76 2.64
N ILE A 260 -15.46 4.57 3.95
CA ILE A 260 -15.60 5.66 4.93
C ILE A 260 -14.26 6.37 5.05
N ASP A 261 -13.20 5.62 5.24
CA ASP A 261 -11.83 6.11 5.42
C ASP A 261 -11.33 6.88 4.18
N LEU A 262 -11.70 6.40 2.97
CA LEU A 262 -11.46 7.09 1.71
C LEU A 262 -12.06 8.51 1.70
N LYS A 263 -13.27 8.68 2.23
CA LYS A 263 -13.94 9.99 2.29
C LYS A 263 -13.34 10.89 3.35
N GLU A 264 -12.93 10.35 4.47
CA GLU A 264 -12.30 11.10 5.56
C GLU A 264 -10.93 11.64 5.15
N ILE A 265 -10.11 10.80 4.51
CA ILE A 265 -8.77 11.17 4.06
C ILE A 265 -8.83 12.04 2.80
N GLY A 266 -9.69 11.70 1.83
CA GLY A 266 -9.71 12.37 0.53
C GLY A 266 -8.32 12.38 -0.12
N PRO A 267 -7.75 11.23 -0.50
CA PRO A 267 -6.38 11.14 -0.97
C PRO A 267 -6.13 12.03 -2.20
N THR A 268 -4.89 12.46 -2.40
CA THR A 268 -4.49 13.24 -3.59
C THR A 268 -4.06 12.35 -4.73
N TYR A 269 -3.62 11.15 -4.42
CA TYR A 269 -3.15 10.11 -5.33
C TYR A 269 -3.85 8.80 -4.99
N TYR A 270 -4.54 8.20 -5.96
CA TYR A 270 -5.40 7.04 -5.70
C TYR A 270 -5.16 5.92 -6.70
N PHE A 271 -5.12 4.70 -6.20
CA PHE A 271 -4.94 3.50 -7.01
C PHE A 271 -5.99 2.44 -6.66
N ALA A 272 -6.67 1.92 -7.67
CA ALA A 272 -7.70 0.89 -7.49
C ALA A 272 -7.87 0.03 -8.75
N PRO A 273 -8.22 -1.26 -8.62
CA PRO A 273 -8.67 -2.06 -9.74
C PRO A 273 -10.04 -1.57 -10.26
N PRO A 274 -10.41 -1.87 -11.51
CA PRO A 274 -11.66 -1.43 -12.12
C PRO A 274 -12.92 -1.73 -11.30
N ARG A 275 -12.98 -2.90 -10.67
CA ARG A 275 -14.12 -3.31 -9.81
C ARG A 275 -14.44 -2.33 -8.67
N VAL A 276 -13.43 -1.64 -8.14
CA VAL A 276 -13.64 -0.64 -7.08
C VAL A 276 -14.33 0.60 -7.67
N PHE A 277 -13.88 1.05 -8.83
CA PHE A 277 -14.52 2.16 -9.55
C PHE A 277 -15.96 1.81 -9.96
N GLU A 278 -16.23 0.58 -10.40
CA GLU A 278 -17.58 0.10 -10.69
C GLU A 278 -18.48 0.12 -9.44
N GLY A 279 -18.00 -0.39 -8.32
CA GLY A 279 -18.74 -0.38 -7.06
C GLY A 279 -19.09 1.04 -6.59
N LEU A 280 -18.13 1.97 -6.70
CA LEU A 280 -18.37 3.38 -6.37
C LEU A 280 -19.41 4.00 -7.31
N LEU A 281 -19.32 3.78 -8.63
CA LEU A 281 -20.32 4.26 -9.60
C LEU A 281 -21.71 3.65 -9.33
N THR A 282 -21.76 2.35 -9.11
CA THR A 282 -23.02 1.65 -8.78
C THR A 282 -23.69 2.26 -7.57
N SER A 283 -22.94 2.59 -6.52
CA SER A 283 -23.48 3.24 -5.32
C SER A 283 -24.06 4.63 -5.61
N VAL A 284 -23.49 5.37 -6.57
CA VAL A 284 -24.02 6.65 -7.03
C VAL A 284 -25.32 6.45 -7.79
N MET A 285 -25.36 5.49 -8.71
CA MET A 285 -26.54 5.24 -9.56
C MET A 285 -27.75 4.79 -8.72
N ILE A 286 -27.56 3.89 -7.76
CA ILE A 286 -28.62 3.47 -6.82
C ILE A 286 -29.19 4.69 -6.08
N ARG A 287 -28.35 5.55 -5.52
CA ARG A 287 -28.78 6.77 -4.83
C ARG A 287 -29.51 7.76 -5.75
N MET A 288 -29.16 7.76 -7.03
CA MET A 288 -29.85 8.62 -8.02
C MET A 288 -31.18 8.04 -8.47
N GLU A 289 -31.35 6.72 -8.47
CA GLU A 289 -32.65 6.07 -8.71
C GLU A 289 -33.65 6.40 -7.61
N ASP A 290 -33.21 6.46 -6.36
CA ASP A 290 -34.01 6.84 -5.21
C ASP A 290 -34.24 8.36 -5.10
N ALA A 291 -33.54 9.16 -5.91
CA ALA A 291 -33.66 10.61 -5.84
C ALA A 291 -34.96 11.14 -6.47
N GLY A 292 -35.44 12.27 -5.94
CA GLY A 292 -36.61 12.96 -6.50
C GLY A 292 -36.40 13.38 -7.96
N ARG A 293 -37.49 13.46 -8.75
CA ARG A 293 -37.50 13.68 -10.21
C ARG A 293 -36.67 14.89 -10.65
N ILE A 294 -36.71 16.00 -9.90
CA ILE A 294 -35.96 17.22 -10.22
C ILE A 294 -34.44 16.96 -10.09
N LYS A 295 -34.01 16.34 -8.99
CA LYS A 295 -32.61 16.02 -8.74
C LYS A 295 -32.06 15.08 -9.81
N ARG A 296 -32.82 14.05 -10.16
CA ARG A 296 -32.47 13.12 -11.25
C ARG A 296 -32.32 13.83 -12.58
N TRP A 297 -33.31 14.65 -12.97
CA TRP A 297 -33.26 15.41 -14.20
C TRP A 297 -32.06 16.37 -14.29
N LEU A 298 -31.72 17.06 -13.18
CA LEU A 298 -30.53 17.91 -13.13
C LEU A 298 -29.24 17.10 -13.27
N PHE A 299 -29.15 15.97 -12.58
CA PHE A 299 -28.02 15.06 -12.68
C PHE A 299 -27.83 14.56 -14.10
N ASP A 300 -28.89 14.06 -14.75
CA ASP A 300 -28.81 13.51 -16.11
C ASP A 300 -28.36 14.55 -17.13
N ARG A 301 -28.90 15.77 -17.02
CA ARG A 301 -28.50 16.88 -17.89
C ARG A 301 -27.04 17.31 -17.67
N ALA A 302 -26.60 17.40 -16.43
CA ALA A 302 -25.24 17.72 -16.11
C ALA A 302 -24.27 16.61 -16.61
N MET A 303 -24.61 15.35 -16.37
CA MET A 303 -23.81 14.22 -16.83
C MET A 303 -23.75 14.10 -18.36
N ALA A 304 -24.83 14.42 -19.09
CA ALA A 304 -24.80 14.48 -20.55
C ALA A 304 -23.81 15.55 -21.05
N LEU A 305 -23.80 16.73 -20.44
CA LEU A 305 -22.81 17.78 -20.74
C LEU A 305 -21.39 17.35 -20.35
N ALA A 306 -21.22 16.78 -19.16
CA ALA A 306 -19.92 16.30 -18.66
C ALA A 306 -19.28 15.27 -19.59
N ARG A 307 -20.05 14.27 -20.01
CA ARG A 307 -19.57 13.22 -20.96
C ARG A 307 -19.15 13.82 -22.31
N ARG A 308 -19.80 14.85 -22.78
CA ARG A 308 -19.49 15.50 -24.05
C ARG A 308 -18.19 16.31 -24.01
N ILE A 309 -17.92 17.03 -22.92
CA ILE A 309 -16.81 18.00 -22.89
C ILE A 309 -15.76 17.73 -21.80
N GLY A 310 -16.09 16.98 -20.76
CA GLY A 310 -15.19 16.72 -19.64
C GLY A 310 -13.87 16.07 -20.04
N PRO A 311 -13.88 14.96 -20.82
CA PRO A 311 -12.65 14.34 -21.31
C PRO A 311 -11.78 15.30 -22.14
N ALA A 312 -12.40 16.10 -23.04
CA ALA A 312 -11.69 17.09 -23.85
C ALA A 312 -11.02 18.17 -23.00
N ARG A 313 -11.71 18.65 -21.95
CA ARG A 313 -11.11 19.60 -20.98
C ARG A 313 -9.93 18.99 -20.26
N MET A 314 -10.06 17.74 -19.83
CA MET A 314 -9.00 17.03 -19.12
C MET A 314 -7.75 16.83 -19.99
N ASP A 315 -7.94 16.60 -21.29
CA ASP A 315 -6.88 16.47 -22.28
C ASP A 315 -6.33 17.83 -22.75
N GLY A 316 -6.77 18.95 -22.13
CA GLY A 316 -6.34 20.30 -22.54
C GLY A 316 -6.86 20.76 -23.90
N ARG A 317 -7.86 20.06 -24.48
CA ARG A 317 -8.45 20.43 -25.76
C ARG A 317 -9.41 21.62 -25.61
N PRO A 318 -9.49 22.54 -26.59
CA PRO A 318 -10.35 23.71 -26.51
C PRO A 318 -11.83 23.31 -26.46
N VAL A 319 -12.59 24.00 -25.61
CA VAL A 319 -14.04 23.83 -25.42
C VAL A 319 -14.70 25.20 -25.60
N GLY A 320 -15.87 25.24 -26.24
CA GLY A 320 -16.62 26.50 -26.43
C GLY A 320 -16.90 27.22 -25.09
N ALA A 321 -16.80 28.54 -25.08
CA ALA A 321 -16.92 29.36 -23.87
C ALA A 321 -18.23 29.12 -23.10
N ILE A 322 -19.36 28.97 -23.81
CA ILE A 322 -20.67 28.69 -23.23
C ILE A 322 -20.71 27.34 -22.55
N ASP A 323 -20.19 26.31 -23.22
CA ASP A 323 -20.13 24.96 -22.65
C ASP A 323 -19.14 24.89 -21.47
N GLY A 324 -18.05 25.65 -21.54
CA GLY A 324 -17.11 25.85 -20.43
C GLY A 324 -17.79 26.45 -19.19
N LEU A 325 -18.59 27.50 -19.38
CA LEU A 325 -19.35 28.11 -18.29
C LEU A 325 -20.41 27.18 -17.69
N ARG A 326 -21.15 26.48 -18.56
CA ARG A 326 -22.14 25.46 -18.12
C ARG A 326 -21.47 24.32 -17.34
N TYR A 327 -20.30 23.89 -17.77
CA TYR A 327 -19.54 22.86 -17.04
C TYR A 327 -19.06 23.37 -15.68
N ALA A 328 -18.57 24.62 -15.59
CA ALA A 328 -18.17 25.22 -14.33
C ALA A 328 -19.34 25.33 -13.33
N LEU A 329 -20.54 25.68 -13.82
CA LEU A 329 -21.76 25.65 -13.00
C LEU A 329 -22.12 24.20 -12.58
N GLY A 330 -22.02 23.24 -13.50
CA GLY A 330 -22.20 21.82 -13.21
C GLY A 330 -21.18 21.30 -12.20
N ASP A 331 -19.94 21.79 -12.28
CA ASP A 331 -18.89 21.43 -11.31
C ASP A 331 -19.26 21.89 -9.91
N LEU A 332 -19.65 23.13 -9.75
CA LEU A 332 -20.05 23.69 -8.45
C LEU A 332 -21.25 22.96 -7.83
N LEU A 333 -22.27 22.66 -8.63
CA LEU A 333 -23.55 22.14 -8.13
C LEU A 333 -23.65 20.63 -8.09
N ILE A 334 -22.88 19.91 -8.93
CA ILE A 334 -23.04 18.46 -9.13
C ILE A 334 -21.72 17.70 -9.09
N TYR A 335 -20.69 18.06 -9.92
CA TYR A 335 -19.51 17.22 -10.03
C TYR A 335 -18.61 17.31 -8.80
N ALA A 336 -18.39 18.51 -8.22
CA ALA A 336 -17.60 18.65 -7.00
C ALA A 336 -18.27 17.98 -5.79
N PRO A 337 -19.58 18.14 -5.51
CA PRO A 337 -20.29 17.36 -4.52
C PRO A 337 -20.22 15.85 -4.76
N LEU A 338 -20.28 15.41 -6.02
CA LEU A 338 -20.16 14.01 -6.38
C LEU A 338 -18.75 13.47 -6.09
N ARG A 339 -17.70 14.18 -6.50
CA ARG A 339 -16.31 13.83 -6.14
C ARG A 339 -16.13 13.75 -4.63
N ASN A 340 -16.71 14.68 -3.86
CA ASN A 340 -16.65 14.64 -2.41
C ASN A 340 -17.36 13.41 -1.83
N THR A 341 -18.52 13.05 -2.36
CA THR A 341 -19.27 11.85 -1.94
C THR A 341 -18.49 10.56 -2.23
N LEU A 342 -17.69 10.55 -3.30
CA LEU A 342 -16.84 9.44 -3.69
C LEU A 342 -15.50 9.38 -2.91
N GLY A 343 -15.16 10.42 -2.14
CA GLY A 343 -13.86 10.55 -1.47
C GLY A 343 -12.75 11.10 -2.39
N PHE A 344 -13.12 11.67 -3.53
CA PHE A 344 -12.18 12.13 -4.58
C PHE A 344 -12.07 13.65 -4.68
N SER A 345 -12.46 14.39 -3.65
CA SER A 345 -12.43 15.86 -3.67
C SER A 345 -11.04 16.44 -3.91
N ARG A 346 -9.99 15.76 -3.43
CA ARG A 346 -8.59 16.20 -3.51
C ARG A 346 -7.76 15.41 -4.55
N VAL A 347 -8.34 14.38 -5.17
CA VAL A 347 -7.60 13.51 -6.10
C VAL A 347 -7.09 14.30 -7.30
N ARG A 348 -5.76 14.34 -7.46
CA ARG A 348 -5.05 14.94 -8.59
C ARG A 348 -4.84 13.95 -9.72
N VAL A 349 -4.50 12.71 -9.34
CA VAL A 349 -4.26 11.59 -10.25
C VAL A 349 -4.84 10.32 -9.64
N ALA A 350 -5.56 9.57 -10.46
CA ALA A 350 -6.03 8.23 -10.11
C ALA A 350 -5.55 7.23 -11.17
N TYR A 351 -5.21 6.03 -10.72
CA TYR A 351 -4.84 4.91 -11.59
C TYR A 351 -5.77 3.73 -11.40
N THR A 352 -5.96 3.00 -12.51
CA THR A 352 -6.54 1.66 -12.50
C THR A 352 -5.64 0.70 -13.27
N ALA A 353 -5.55 -0.54 -12.79
CA ALA A 353 -4.74 -1.60 -13.39
C ALA A 353 -5.28 -2.99 -12.99
N GLY A 354 -4.63 -4.03 -13.51
CA GLY A 354 -4.96 -5.43 -13.29
C GLY A 354 -5.82 -5.99 -14.42
N GLU A 355 -6.80 -5.24 -14.88
CA GLU A 355 -7.66 -5.56 -16.01
C GLU A 355 -8.06 -4.29 -16.78
N ALA A 356 -8.62 -4.43 -17.96
CA ALA A 356 -9.06 -3.29 -18.76
C ALA A 356 -10.33 -2.67 -18.14
N ILE A 357 -10.30 -1.37 -17.85
CA ILE A 357 -11.49 -0.64 -17.46
C ILE A 357 -12.37 -0.38 -18.69
N GLY A 358 -13.67 -0.63 -18.57
CA GLY A 358 -14.60 -0.36 -19.65
C GLY A 358 -14.64 1.13 -20.04
N PRO A 359 -14.85 1.46 -21.32
CA PRO A 359 -14.80 2.85 -21.82
C PRO A 359 -15.85 3.76 -21.17
N ASP A 360 -17.02 3.24 -20.84
CA ASP A 360 -18.08 4.02 -20.18
C ASP A 360 -17.70 4.40 -18.75
N LEU A 361 -17.13 3.46 -17.99
CA LEU A 361 -16.65 3.68 -16.63
C LEU A 361 -15.49 4.69 -16.63
N PHE A 362 -14.54 4.51 -17.53
CA PHE A 362 -13.41 5.43 -17.70
C PHE A 362 -13.90 6.84 -18.06
N THR A 363 -14.83 6.95 -19.03
CA THR A 363 -15.42 8.22 -19.44
C THR A 363 -16.18 8.88 -18.30
N PHE A 364 -16.93 8.12 -17.50
CA PHE A 364 -17.67 8.69 -16.36
C PHE A 364 -16.75 9.47 -15.41
N TYR A 365 -15.68 8.83 -14.93
CA TYR A 365 -14.76 9.48 -13.99
C TYR A 365 -14.06 10.70 -14.58
N ARG A 366 -13.58 10.58 -15.80
CA ARG A 366 -12.94 11.70 -16.52
C ARG A 366 -13.92 12.85 -16.78
N SER A 367 -15.19 12.53 -17.02
CA SER A 367 -16.25 13.53 -17.26
C SER A 367 -16.50 14.41 -16.03
N ILE A 368 -16.43 13.87 -14.84
CA ILE A 368 -16.60 14.62 -13.58
C ILE A 368 -15.28 15.23 -13.08
N GLY A 369 -14.22 15.24 -13.87
CA GLY A 369 -12.97 15.91 -13.58
C GLY A 369 -11.94 15.11 -12.79
N ILE A 370 -12.09 13.78 -12.70
CA ILE A 370 -11.08 12.90 -12.10
C ILE A 370 -10.08 12.48 -13.17
N ASN A 371 -8.80 12.81 -12.97
CA ASN A 371 -7.71 12.43 -13.86
C ASN A 371 -7.39 10.94 -13.71
N LEU A 372 -8.32 10.10 -14.17
CA LEU A 372 -8.18 8.66 -14.18
C LEU A 372 -7.32 8.24 -15.38
N LYS A 373 -6.32 7.42 -15.09
CA LYS A 373 -5.41 6.81 -16.07
C LYS A 373 -5.49 5.29 -15.95
N GLN A 374 -5.34 4.59 -17.07
CA GLN A 374 -5.14 3.15 -17.05
C GLN A 374 -3.67 2.84 -17.17
N LEU A 375 -3.20 1.95 -16.31
CA LEU A 375 -1.84 1.45 -16.27
C LEU A 375 -1.81 0.03 -16.85
N TYR A 376 -0.78 -0.27 -17.62
CA TYR A 376 -0.42 -1.63 -18.02
C TYR A 376 0.93 -2.00 -17.39
N GLY A 377 1.00 -3.18 -16.80
CA GLY A 377 2.22 -3.67 -16.20
C GLY A 377 2.09 -5.07 -15.64
N SER A 378 3.21 -5.62 -15.18
CA SER A 378 3.27 -6.94 -14.54
C SER A 378 4.16 -6.89 -13.31
N THR A 379 4.15 -7.98 -12.53
CA THR A 379 5.06 -8.08 -11.37
C THR A 379 6.51 -8.04 -11.79
N GLU A 380 6.87 -8.70 -12.89
CA GLU A 380 8.23 -8.79 -13.42
C GLU A 380 8.80 -7.44 -13.87
N THR A 381 7.95 -6.49 -14.25
CA THR A 381 8.35 -5.14 -14.68
C THR A 381 8.27 -4.10 -13.57
N ALA A 382 8.00 -4.51 -12.33
CA ALA A 382 7.74 -3.60 -11.21
C ALA A 382 6.62 -2.58 -11.55
N VAL A 383 5.50 -3.09 -12.08
CA VAL A 383 4.26 -2.39 -12.45
C VAL A 383 4.33 -1.63 -13.77
N PHE A 384 5.39 -0.86 -14.02
CA PHE A 384 5.45 0.00 -15.21
C PHE A 384 6.15 -0.71 -16.39
N VAL A 385 5.45 -0.80 -17.51
CA VAL A 385 6.00 -1.25 -18.80
C VAL A 385 6.28 -0.06 -19.69
#